data_88ad75efc0714e1f00d2367c6e03585d
#
_entry.id   88ad75efc0714e1f00d2367c6e03585d
#
_cell.length_a   1.000
_cell.length_b   1.000
_cell.length_c   1.000
_cell.angle_alpha   90.00
_cell.angle_beta   90.00
_cell.angle_gamma   90.00
#
_symmetry.space_group_name_H-M   'P 1'
#
loop_
_entity.id
_entity.type
_entity.pdbx_description
1 polymer ?
#
loop_
_entity_poly.entity_id
_entity_poly.type
_entity_poly.pdbx_seq_one_letter_code
_entity_poly.pdbx_strand_id
1 'polypeptide(L)'
;MKRIALYMISLFVVVAATAAVPQGYYNSLKGKTGQDLKTAVHDLTVNHTVLNYNNLWYYYYDTDYVPGNREQVWDMYSNNEYFFGTRGNAVSGMNKEHSFPKSWWGGSKNAAYSDLHHLIPADANANSARSNWPFGDVASSDWDNGLSKRGTPRSGQGGGAGKVFEPADQYKGDFARIYFYMVSCYQDLNWKTTYMLTNSDWRTLNQWSIDLLLRWAREDPVSEKEIARNDAIERYQNNRNPFVDNPDLMEYIWGTMVGTEWDGSGTVIPDPDPQPTDVATLISPTQGTVLEFGDVAVGDSATLTLFVRGEHFSSPVTLKCYLNQYTMFSLSTTSIDTATINSLAGYPLQVTYKPTSLGEHKAKILFSGGGMTGSVGIQLRATGVESTTPELIGDVNGDGIVDVSDVNIIINVMLGKETSIELQATCDINEDNEVDVSDVNNVINILLGKNQ
;
A
#
# COMPACT_ATOMS: atom_id res chain seq x y z
N MET A 1 33.69 22.63 -36.94
CA MET A 1 32.47 23.17 -36.31
C MET A 1 31.52 21.99 -36.05
N LYS A 2 31.55 21.41 -34.84
CA LYS A 2 30.67 20.33 -34.43
C LYS A 2 29.35 20.93 -33.93
N ARG A 3 28.23 20.61 -34.58
CA ARG A 3 26.90 21.02 -34.14
C ARG A 3 26.46 20.08 -33.01
N ILE A 4 26.32 20.62 -31.81
CA ILE A 4 25.72 19.93 -30.67
C ILE A 4 24.19 20.08 -30.83
N ALA A 5 23.50 18.99 -31.08
CA ALA A 5 22.04 18.95 -31.07
C ALA A 5 21.56 18.82 -29.62
N LEU A 6 20.92 19.86 -29.12
CA LEU A 6 20.31 19.89 -27.82
C LEU A 6 18.90 19.24 -27.92
N TYR A 7 18.75 18.02 -27.43
CA TYR A 7 17.42 17.40 -27.29
C TYR A 7 16.75 17.93 -26.04
N MET A 8 15.75 18.78 -26.21
CA MET A 8 14.83 19.15 -25.15
C MET A 8 13.86 17.97 -24.92
N ILE A 9 14.06 17.22 -23.83
CA ILE A 9 13.06 16.25 -23.35
C ILE A 9 11.98 17.07 -22.63
N SER A 10 10.84 17.23 -23.29
CA SER A 10 9.64 17.78 -22.66
C SER A 10 9.05 16.72 -21.74
N LEU A 11 9.25 16.89 -20.45
CA LEU A 11 8.58 16.09 -19.42
C LEU A 11 7.11 16.49 -19.41
N PHE A 12 6.24 15.72 -20.06
CA PHE A 12 4.81 15.85 -19.90
C PHE A 12 4.42 15.29 -18.54
N VAL A 13 4.30 16.16 -17.56
CA VAL A 13 3.59 15.84 -16.32
C VAL A 13 2.11 15.75 -16.69
N VAL A 14 1.60 14.53 -16.84
CA VAL A 14 0.15 14.31 -16.92
C VAL A 14 -0.38 14.52 -15.50
N VAL A 15 -0.78 15.73 -15.20
CA VAL A 15 -1.62 16.00 -14.04
C VAL A 15 -2.98 15.38 -14.39
N ALA A 16 -3.30 14.25 -13.78
CA ALA A 16 -4.65 13.73 -13.80
C ALA A 16 -5.54 14.83 -13.18
N ALA A 17 -6.36 15.48 -14.00
CA ALA A 17 -7.36 16.42 -13.50
C ALA A 17 -8.36 15.60 -12.66
N THR A 18 -8.28 15.70 -11.33
CA THR A 18 -9.36 15.27 -10.45
C THR A 18 -10.61 16.04 -10.86
N ALA A 19 -11.74 15.36 -11.03
CA ALA A 19 -12.99 16.03 -11.30
C ALA A 19 -13.29 16.91 -10.06
N ALA A 20 -13.28 18.22 -10.24
CA ALA A 20 -13.59 19.12 -9.13
C ALA A 20 -15.03 18.89 -8.69
N VAL A 21 -15.29 18.91 -7.37
CA VAL A 21 -16.65 18.88 -6.83
C VAL A 21 -17.51 19.92 -7.55
N PRO A 22 -18.69 19.56 -8.08
CA PRO A 22 -19.55 20.51 -8.80
C PRO A 22 -19.82 21.77 -7.96
N GLN A 23 -19.73 22.93 -8.57
CA GLN A 23 -19.92 24.19 -7.87
C GLN A 23 -21.29 24.24 -7.17
N GLY A 24 -21.29 24.48 -5.86
CA GLY A 24 -22.50 24.57 -5.06
C GLY A 24 -23.13 23.22 -4.67
N TYR A 25 -22.48 22.09 -4.97
CA TYR A 25 -22.99 20.76 -4.65
C TYR A 25 -23.41 20.62 -3.18
N TYR A 26 -22.63 21.18 -2.27
CA TYR A 26 -22.88 21.13 -0.83
C TYR A 26 -23.61 22.34 -0.23
N ASN A 27 -24.18 23.24 -1.06
CA ASN A 27 -24.86 24.44 -0.55
C ASN A 27 -26.06 24.14 0.34
N SER A 28 -26.77 23.01 0.11
CA SER A 28 -27.92 22.59 0.92
C SER A 28 -27.56 22.19 2.34
N LEU A 29 -26.28 21.94 2.63
CA LEU A 29 -25.79 21.55 3.96
C LEU A 29 -25.49 22.76 4.85
N LYS A 30 -25.19 23.92 4.24
CA LYS A 30 -24.75 25.13 4.97
C LYS A 30 -25.82 25.63 5.94
N GLY A 31 -25.37 26.07 7.13
CA GLY A 31 -26.23 26.59 8.20
C GLY A 31 -27.01 25.51 8.96
N LYS A 32 -26.74 24.24 8.71
CA LYS A 32 -27.39 23.11 9.39
C LYS A 32 -26.51 22.52 10.49
N THR A 33 -27.13 21.90 11.48
CA THR A 33 -26.45 21.29 12.62
C THR A 33 -26.96 19.87 12.89
N GLY A 34 -26.13 19.00 13.46
CA GLY A 34 -26.53 17.72 14.03
C GLY A 34 -27.50 16.91 13.17
N GLN A 35 -28.71 16.66 13.67
CA GLN A 35 -29.73 15.86 12.98
C GLN A 35 -30.17 16.48 11.64
N ASP A 36 -30.37 17.80 11.61
CA ASP A 36 -30.78 18.49 10.36
C ASP A 36 -29.68 18.46 9.31
N LEU A 37 -28.41 18.52 9.72
CA LEU A 37 -27.28 18.37 8.83
C LEU A 37 -27.19 16.93 8.29
N LYS A 38 -27.36 15.93 9.12
CA LYS A 38 -27.41 14.51 8.69
C LYS A 38 -28.54 14.26 7.71
N THR A 39 -29.75 14.82 7.96
CA THR A 39 -30.89 14.71 7.05
C THR A 39 -30.62 15.42 5.72
N ALA A 40 -29.95 16.57 5.73
CA ALA A 40 -29.55 17.23 4.51
C ALA A 40 -28.52 16.43 3.69
N VAL A 41 -27.62 15.70 4.36
CA VAL A 41 -26.72 14.74 3.69
C VAL A 41 -27.53 13.59 3.07
N HIS A 42 -28.55 13.07 3.77
CA HIS A 42 -29.47 12.08 3.21
C HIS A 42 -30.14 12.60 1.93
N ASP A 43 -30.79 13.76 2.02
CA ASP A 43 -31.53 14.35 0.89
C ASP A 43 -30.63 14.57 -0.34
N LEU A 44 -29.36 14.93 -0.11
CA LEU A 44 -28.36 15.15 -1.15
C LEU A 44 -27.92 13.85 -1.83
N THR A 45 -27.86 12.74 -1.08
CA THR A 45 -27.17 11.52 -1.52
C THR A 45 -28.10 10.36 -1.90
N VAL A 46 -29.31 10.30 -1.33
CA VAL A 46 -30.22 9.15 -1.46
C VAL A 46 -30.77 8.92 -2.86
N ASN A 47 -30.97 10.00 -3.63
CA ASN A 47 -31.50 9.94 -4.98
C ASN A 47 -30.42 9.74 -6.04
N HIS A 48 -29.65 8.69 -5.90
CA HIS A 48 -28.58 8.34 -6.82
C HIS A 48 -29.01 7.27 -7.84
N THR A 49 -28.24 7.09 -8.90
CA THR A 49 -28.45 6.01 -9.87
C THR A 49 -28.13 4.66 -9.23
N VAL A 50 -29.13 3.79 -9.11
CA VAL A 50 -28.97 2.43 -8.58
C VAL A 50 -28.34 1.54 -9.66
N LEU A 51 -27.17 1.02 -9.40
CA LEU A 51 -26.42 0.19 -10.33
C LEU A 51 -26.88 -1.29 -10.28
N ASN A 52 -26.61 -2.01 -11.38
CA ASN A 52 -26.84 -3.45 -11.37
C ASN A 52 -25.68 -4.16 -10.65
N TYR A 53 -25.97 -4.84 -9.55
CA TYR A 53 -25.01 -5.59 -8.75
C TYR A 53 -24.15 -6.59 -9.58
N ASN A 54 -24.74 -7.21 -10.60
CA ASN A 54 -24.01 -8.16 -11.43
C ASN A 54 -22.89 -7.50 -12.23
N ASN A 55 -23.04 -6.21 -12.55
CA ASN A 55 -22.12 -5.45 -13.38
C ASN A 55 -21.05 -4.69 -12.58
N LEU A 56 -20.92 -4.86 -11.26
CA LEU A 56 -20.04 -4.06 -10.44
C LEU A 56 -18.56 -4.19 -10.86
N TRP A 57 -18.12 -5.34 -11.34
CA TRP A 57 -16.76 -5.52 -11.88
C TRP A 57 -16.44 -4.59 -13.07
N TYR A 58 -17.45 -4.14 -13.81
CA TYR A 58 -17.26 -3.15 -14.86
C TYR A 58 -16.86 -1.78 -14.30
N TYR A 59 -17.44 -1.41 -13.14
CA TYR A 59 -17.19 -0.12 -12.50
C TYR A 59 -15.92 -0.13 -11.66
N TYR A 60 -15.58 -1.24 -10.98
CA TYR A 60 -14.36 -1.39 -10.20
C TYR A 60 -13.11 -1.10 -11.02
N TYR A 61 -13.13 -1.36 -12.32
CA TYR A 61 -12.04 -1.03 -13.23
C TYR A 61 -11.68 0.48 -13.22
N ASP A 62 -12.64 1.34 -12.92
CA ASP A 62 -12.43 2.79 -12.83
C ASP A 62 -12.42 3.32 -11.39
N THR A 63 -13.00 2.61 -10.44
CA THR A 63 -13.15 3.07 -9.06
C THR A 63 -12.13 2.46 -8.11
N ASP A 64 -11.66 1.24 -8.37
CA ASP A 64 -10.91 0.44 -7.39
C ASP A 64 -9.61 -0.13 -7.96
N TYR A 65 -8.85 0.66 -8.72
CA TYR A 65 -7.50 0.33 -9.17
C TYR A 65 -6.43 0.94 -8.26
N VAL A 66 -5.25 0.33 -8.24
CA VAL A 66 -4.09 0.84 -7.50
C VAL A 66 -3.55 2.12 -8.18
N PRO A 67 -3.36 3.24 -7.46
CA PRO A 67 -2.75 4.43 -8.02
C PRO A 67 -1.42 4.12 -8.74
N GLY A 68 -1.30 4.62 -9.97
CA GLY A 68 -0.13 4.34 -10.82
C GLY A 68 -0.16 3.00 -11.56
N ASN A 69 -1.01 2.06 -11.18
CA ASN A 69 -1.17 0.77 -11.86
C ASN A 69 -2.65 0.45 -12.08
N ARG A 70 -3.18 0.88 -13.22
CA ARG A 70 -4.61 0.75 -13.53
C ARG A 70 -5.08 -0.69 -13.77
N GLU A 71 -4.15 -1.61 -14.01
CA GLU A 71 -4.46 -3.02 -14.19
C GLU A 71 -4.59 -3.77 -12.87
N GLN A 72 -4.02 -3.25 -11.79
CA GLN A 72 -4.05 -3.88 -10.47
C GLN A 72 -5.28 -3.45 -9.67
N VAL A 73 -5.98 -4.43 -9.11
CA VAL A 73 -7.14 -4.19 -8.23
C VAL A 73 -6.69 -3.67 -6.88
N TRP A 74 -7.35 -2.62 -6.40
CA TRP A 74 -7.12 -2.09 -5.06
C TRP A 74 -7.90 -2.90 -4.03
N ASP A 75 -7.20 -3.77 -3.29
CA ASP A 75 -7.76 -4.58 -2.20
C ASP A 75 -7.41 -3.95 -0.84
N MET A 76 -8.43 -3.57 -0.08
CA MET A 76 -8.26 -2.96 1.25
C MET A 76 -8.18 -3.99 2.38
N TYR A 77 -8.35 -5.29 2.07
CA TYR A 77 -8.38 -6.34 3.09
C TYR A 77 -7.16 -7.26 3.07
N SER A 78 -6.39 -7.29 1.97
CA SER A 78 -5.19 -8.12 1.88
C SER A 78 -4.05 -7.46 1.12
N ASN A 79 -2.85 -8.02 1.30
CA ASN A 79 -1.66 -7.65 0.53
C ASN A 79 -1.50 -8.48 -0.76
N ASN A 80 -2.47 -9.34 -1.08
CA ASN A 80 -2.43 -10.12 -2.30
C ASN A 80 -2.61 -9.21 -3.51
N GLU A 81 -1.81 -9.44 -4.54
CA GLU A 81 -1.92 -8.70 -5.78
C GLU A 81 -2.94 -9.39 -6.70
N TYR A 82 -3.94 -8.64 -7.12
CA TYR A 82 -4.97 -9.07 -8.07
C TYR A 82 -4.97 -8.12 -9.25
N PHE A 83 -5.20 -8.65 -10.45
CA PHE A 83 -5.18 -7.86 -11.67
C PHE A 83 -6.50 -7.99 -12.41
N PHE A 84 -6.99 -6.86 -12.92
CA PHE A 84 -8.14 -6.86 -13.81
C PHE A 84 -7.78 -7.58 -15.11
N GLY A 85 -8.66 -8.44 -15.56
CA GLY A 85 -8.62 -8.98 -16.92
C GLY A 85 -9.48 -8.12 -17.87
N THR A 86 -10.31 -8.78 -18.68
CA THR A 86 -11.29 -8.06 -19.50
C THR A 86 -12.27 -7.29 -18.60
N ARG A 87 -12.46 -6.01 -18.88
CA ARG A 87 -13.35 -5.13 -18.12
C ARG A 87 -14.75 -5.75 -17.97
N GLY A 88 -15.25 -5.77 -16.76
CA GLY A 88 -16.56 -6.35 -16.39
C GLY A 88 -16.51 -7.81 -15.96
N ASN A 89 -15.42 -8.52 -16.21
CA ASN A 89 -15.23 -9.87 -15.72
C ASN A 89 -14.83 -9.87 -14.24
N ALA A 90 -15.32 -10.87 -13.50
CA ALA A 90 -14.91 -11.07 -12.12
C ALA A 90 -13.42 -11.48 -12.06
N VAL A 91 -12.71 -10.92 -11.08
CA VAL A 91 -11.32 -11.30 -10.80
C VAL A 91 -11.32 -12.56 -9.94
N SER A 92 -10.59 -13.59 -10.39
CA SER A 92 -10.47 -14.85 -9.65
C SER A 92 -9.83 -14.63 -8.29
N GLY A 93 -10.35 -15.26 -7.24
CA GLY A 93 -9.88 -15.12 -5.88
C GLY A 93 -10.44 -13.90 -5.13
N MET A 94 -11.26 -13.07 -5.78
CA MET A 94 -11.88 -11.90 -5.18
C MET A 94 -13.41 -11.97 -5.12
N ASN A 95 -14.00 -11.26 -4.17
CA ASN A 95 -15.43 -11.08 -4.00
C ASN A 95 -15.82 -9.60 -4.14
N LYS A 96 -17.12 -9.34 -4.35
CA LYS A 96 -17.74 -8.04 -4.16
C LYS A 96 -18.14 -7.95 -2.70
N GLU A 97 -17.36 -7.20 -1.92
CA GLU A 97 -17.59 -7.06 -0.49
C GLU A 97 -18.55 -5.93 -0.17
N HIS A 98 -19.55 -6.22 0.65
CA HIS A 98 -20.35 -5.21 1.33
C HIS A 98 -19.61 -4.80 2.61
N SER A 99 -18.70 -3.82 2.55
CA SER A 99 -17.91 -3.38 3.71
C SER A 99 -18.80 -2.92 4.87
N PHE A 100 -19.96 -2.35 4.56
CA PHE A 100 -21.10 -2.24 5.47
C PHE A 100 -22.01 -3.45 5.24
N PRO A 101 -22.09 -4.44 6.16
CA PRO A 101 -22.70 -5.73 5.90
C PRO A 101 -24.17 -5.68 5.50
N LYS A 102 -24.51 -6.25 4.36
CA LYS A 102 -25.91 -6.29 3.88
C LYS A 102 -26.88 -6.96 4.88
N SER A 103 -26.41 -7.88 5.67
CA SER A 103 -27.24 -8.52 6.72
C SER A 103 -27.72 -7.51 7.77
N TRP A 104 -27.06 -6.38 7.92
CA TRP A 104 -27.43 -5.35 8.91
C TRP A 104 -28.70 -4.58 8.56
N TRP A 105 -29.13 -4.62 7.30
CA TRP A 105 -30.48 -4.16 6.89
C TRP A 105 -31.40 -5.30 6.43
N GLY A 106 -31.04 -6.56 6.69
CA GLY A 106 -31.82 -7.74 6.34
C GLY A 106 -31.57 -8.26 4.93
N GLY A 107 -30.56 -7.77 4.22
CA GLY A 107 -30.12 -8.29 2.91
C GLY A 107 -31.03 -7.94 1.73
N SER A 108 -32.03 -7.05 1.91
CA SER A 108 -32.90 -6.61 0.84
C SER A 108 -32.10 -5.97 -0.30
N LYS A 109 -32.48 -6.27 -1.54
CA LYS A 109 -31.88 -5.69 -2.76
C LYS A 109 -32.46 -4.30 -3.05
N ASN A 110 -32.29 -3.39 -2.09
CA ASN A 110 -32.60 -1.96 -2.21
C ASN A 110 -31.42 -1.20 -2.83
N ALA A 111 -31.46 0.15 -2.87
CA ALA A 111 -30.40 0.97 -3.43
C ALA A 111 -29.04 0.72 -2.76
N ALA A 112 -29.00 0.51 -1.43
CA ALA A 112 -27.77 0.20 -0.70
C ALA A 112 -27.10 -1.09 -1.17
N TYR A 113 -27.85 -2.05 -1.73
CA TYR A 113 -27.30 -3.34 -2.13
C TYR A 113 -26.27 -3.28 -3.26
N SER A 114 -26.28 -2.23 -4.07
CA SER A 114 -25.36 -2.06 -5.20
C SER A 114 -24.64 -0.71 -5.22
N ASP A 115 -24.61 -0.01 -4.08
CA ASP A 115 -23.94 1.28 -3.95
C ASP A 115 -22.43 1.12 -3.85
N LEU A 116 -21.71 1.69 -4.83
CA LEU A 116 -20.25 1.62 -4.92
C LEU A 116 -19.54 2.31 -3.75
N HIS A 117 -20.18 3.26 -3.06
CA HIS A 117 -19.54 3.94 -1.94
C HIS A 117 -19.13 2.98 -0.81
N HIS A 118 -19.84 1.85 -0.65
CA HIS A 118 -19.47 0.83 0.34
C HIS A 118 -19.15 -0.56 -0.24
N LEU A 119 -19.40 -0.74 -1.54
CA LEU A 119 -19.04 -1.99 -2.23
C LEU A 119 -17.62 -1.87 -2.78
N ILE A 120 -16.76 -2.81 -2.39
CA ILE A 120 -15.36 -2.88 -2.77
C ILE A 120 -15.01 -4.27 -3.31
N PRO A 121 -14.02 -4.41 -4.20
CA PRO A 121 -13.42 -5.70 -4.47
C PRO A 121 -12.54 -6.09 -3.27
N ALA A 122 -12.62 -7.34 -2.82
CA ALA A 122 -11.83 -7.81 -1.70
C ALA A 122 -11.39 -9.26 -1.89
N ASP A 123 -10.21 -9.61 -1.38
CA ASP A 123 -9.73 -10.98 -1.26
C ASP A 123 -10.80 -11.89 -0.65
N ALA A 124 -11.06 -13.05 -1.26
CA ALA A 124 -12.14 -13.93 -0.85
C ALA A 124 -11.93 -14.54 0.55
N ASN A 125 -10.66 -14.78 0.95
CA ASN A 125 -10.34 -15.34 2.26
C ASN A 125 -10.49 -14.26 3.33
N ALA A 126 -9.97 -13.07 3.08
CA ALA A 126 -10.11 -11.93 3.99
C ALA A 126 -11.58 -11.53 4.15
N ASN A 127 -12.35 -11.50 3.06
CA ASN A 127 -13.79 -11.28 3.09
C ASN A 127 -14.52 -12.37 3.91
N SER A 128 -14.15 -13.63 3.76
CA SER A 128 -14.70 -14.73 4.57
C SER A 128 -14.36 -14.58 6.05
N ALA A 129 -13.13 -14.15 6.38
CA ALA A 129 -12.72 -13.87 7.74
C ALA A 129 -13.49 -12.68 8.32
N ARG A 130 -13.69 -11.63 7.54
CA ARG A 130 -14.46 -10.45 7.91
C ARG A 130 -15.93 -10.81 8.19
N SER A 131 -16.56 -11.63 7.34
CA SER A 131 -17.97 -12.05 7.51
C SER A 131 -18.92 -10.84 7.67
N ASN A 132 -19.67 -10.76 8.77
CA ASN A 132 -20.50 -9.62 9.14
C ASN A 132 -20.14 -9.06 10.52
N TRP A 133 -18.92 -9.32 11.00
CA TRP A 133 -18.45 -8.78 12.26
C TRP A 133 -18.38 -7.26 12.20
N PRO A 134 -18.65 -6.54 13.30
CA PRO A 134 -18.42 -5.10 13.35
C PRO A 134 -16.94 -4.79 13.15
N PHE A 135 -16.64 -3.61 12.65
CA PHE A 135 -15.29 -3.08 12.74
C PHE A 135 -14.95 -2.74 14.19
N GLY A 136 -13.67 -2.86 14.55
CA GLY A 136 -13.16 -2.54 15.87
C GLY A 136 -11.71 -2.89 16.02
N ASP A 137 -11.06 -2.37 17.05
CA ASP A 137 -9.68 -2.73 17.35
C ASP A 137 -9.63 -4.13 17.99
N VAL A 138 -8.71 -4.95 17.50
CA VAL A 138 -8.51 -6.32 17.98
C VAL A 138 -7.56 -6.34 19.16
N ALA A 139 -8.01 -6.86 20.29
CA ALA A 139 -7.17 -7.09 21.46
C ALA A 139 -6.33 -8.37 21.33
N SER A 140 -6.91 -9.41 20.74
CA SER A 140 -6.25 -10.69 20.46
C SER A 140 -6.81 -11.30 19.21
N SER A 141 -5.95 -11.51 18.20
CA SER A 141 -6.35 -12.02 16.89
C SER A 141 -6.48 -13.55 16.90
N ASP A 142 -7.53 -14.05 16.23
CA ASP A 142 -7.69 -15.45 15.85
C ASP A 142 -7.51 -15.66 14.34
N TRP A 143 -7.44 -14.59 13.58
CA TRP A 143 -7.09 -14.55 12.18
C TRP A 143 -6.33 -13.25 11.86
N ASP A 144 -5.26 -13.37 11.11
CA ASP A 144 -4.38 -12.27 10.74
C ASP A 144 -3.69 -12.61 9.42
N ASN A 145 -3.77 -11.74 8.41
CA ASN A 145 -3.11 -11.92 7.11
C ASN A 145 -1.94 -10.95 6.91
N GLY A 146 -1.49 -10.28 7.98
CA GLY A 146 -0.42 -9.28 7.93
C GLY A 146 -0.87 -7.88 7.51
N LEU A 147 -2.13 -7.71 7.09
CA LEU A 147 -2.75 -6.40 6.81
C LEU A 147 -3.97 -6.17 7.71
N SER A 148 -4.92 -7.07 7.67
CA SER A 148 -6.16 -7.03 8.44
C SER A 148 -6.18 -8.12 9.50
N LYS A 149 -6.94 -7.92 10.57
CA LYS A 149 -7.07 -8.84 11.68
C LYS A 149 -8.53 -9.09 12.02
N ARG A 150 -8.82 -10.26 12.59
CA ARG A 150 -10.08 -10.56 13.25
C ARG A 150 -9.78 -11.15 14.61
N GLY A 151 -10.59 -10.83 15.60
CA GLY A 151 -10.39 -11.41 16.92
C GLY A 151 -11.28 -10.80 18.00
N THR A 152 -10.88 -10.99 19.23
CA THR A 152 -11.56 -10.43 20.40
C THR A 152 -11.49 -8.91 20.37
N PRO A 153 -12.62 -8.19 20.54
CA PRO A 153 -12.61 -6.73 20.58
C PRO A 153 -11.83 -6.19 21.78
N ARG A 154 -11.25 -4.98 21.63
CA ARG A 154 -10.80 -4.22 22.79
C ARG A 154 -11.95 -3.92 23.73
N SER A 155 -11.61 -3.73 25.01
CA SER A 155 -12.60 -3.40 26.04
C SER A 155 -13.43 -2.17 25.63
N GLY A 156 -14.75 -2.28 25.81
CA GLY A 156 -15.69 -1.21 25.42
C GLY A 156 -16.13 -1.22 23.96
N GLN A 157 -15.55 -2.06 23.11
CA GLN A 157 -15.88 -2.17 21.69
C GLN A 157 -16.68 -3.45 21.36
N GLY A 158 -17.11 -3.56 20.11
CA GLY A 158 -17.78 -4.74 19.56
C GLY A 158 -19.28 -4.80 19.77
N GLY A 159 -19.85 -4.00 20.68
CA GLY A 159 -21.31 -3.93 20.89
C GLY A 159 -21.97 -5.28 21.23
N GLY A 160 -21.25 -6.17 21.91
CA GLY A 160 -21.70 -7.52 22.25
C GLY A 160 -21.37 -8.56 21.16
N ALA A 161 -20.76 -8.22 20.06
CA ALA A 161 -20.22 -9.18 19.11
C ALA A 161 -19.03 -9.93 19.75
N GLY A 162 -18.96 -11.23 19.52
CA GLY A 162 -17.85 -12.03 20.04
C GLY A 162 -16.52 -11.75 19.37
N LYS A 163 -16.55 -11.09 18.20
CA LYS A 163 -15.40 -10.74 17.39
C LYS A 163 -15.60 -9.38 16.72
N VAL A 164 -14.47 -8.74 16.39
CA VAL A 164 -14.39 -7.58 15.50
C VAL A 164 -13.41 -7.84 14.38
N PHE A 165 -13.52 -7.06 13.32
CA PHE A 165 -12.56 -7.04 12.24
C PHE A 165 -11.84 -5.68 12.23
N GLU A 166 -10.52 -5.72 12.26
CA GLU A 166 -9.66 -4.55 12.22
C GLU A 166 -8.97 -4.50 10.85
N PRO A 167 -9.29 -3.51 10.00
CA PRO A 167 -8.56 -3.26 8.76
C PRO A 167 -7.18 -2.66 9.08
N ALA A 168 -6.31 -2.59 8.07
CA ALA A 168 -5.05 -1.87 8.19
C ALA A 168 -5.26 -0.40 8.56
N ASP A 169 -4.33 0.17 9.30
CA ASP A 169 -4.41 1.55 9.79
C ASP A 169 -4.65 2.55 8.64
N GLN A 170 -4.01 2.34 7.50
CA GLN A 170 -4.13 3.16 6.28
C GLN A 170 -5.49 3.10 5.57
N TYR A 171 -6.45 2.32 6.07
CA TYR A 171 -7.80 2.18 5.53
C TYR A 171 -8.88 2.37 6.60
N LYS A 172 -8.48 2.66 7.83
CA LYS A 172 -9.41 2.87 8.94
C LYS A 172 -10.30 4.08 8.69
N GLY A 173 -9.71 5.18 8.22
CA GLY A 173 -10.44 6.40 7.85
C GLY A 173 -11.35 6.20 6.67
N ASP A 174 -10.89 5.47 5.63
CA ASP A 174 -11.72 5.10 4.48
C ASP A 174 -13.01 4.41 4.94
N PHE A 175 -12.88 3.37 5.78
CA PHE A 175 -14.04 2.65 6.30
C PHE A 175 -14.90 3.50 7.23
N ALA A 176 -14.31 4.37 8.02
CA ALA A 176 -15.07 5.31 8.84
C ALA A 176 -15.95 6.23 7.99
N ARG A 177 -15.39 6.86 6.96
CA ARG A 177 -16.12 7.73 6.00
C ARG A 177 -17.18 6.97 5.20
N ILE A 178 -16.94 5.68 4.88
CA ILE A 178 -17.94 4.79 4.30
C ILE A 178 -19.10 4.56 5.27
N TYR A 179 -18.81 4.30 6.53
CA TYR A 179 -19.84 4.02 7.53
C TYR A 179 -20.70 5.25 7.82
N PHE A 180 -20.10 6.43 7.96
CA PHE A 180 -20.85 7.69 8.10
C PHE A 180 -21.72 7.98 6.88
N TYR A 181 -21.22 7.70 5.67
CA TYR A 181 -22.03 7.78 4.45
C TYR A 181 -23.25 6.84 4.52
N MET A 182 -23.04 5.58 4.84
CA MET A 182 -24.10 4.58 4.85
C MET A 182 -25.21 4.91 5.82
N VAL A 183 -24.87 5.34 7.03
CA VAL A 183 -25.88 5.69 8.05
C VAL A 183 -26.55 7.05 7.82
N SER A 184 -25.98 7.87 6.93
CA SER A 184 -26.59 9.13 6.48
C SER A 184 -27.43 8.89 5.23
N CYS A 185 -26.85 8.42 4.16
CA CYS A 185 -27.55 8.19 2.87
C CYS A 185 -28.78 7.28 3.05
N TYR A 186 -28.68 6.29 3.93
CA TYR A 186 -29.73 5.29 4.16
C TYR A 186 -30.32 5.39 5.58
N GLN A 187 -30.47 6.59 6.13
CA GLN A 187 -30.98 6.80 7.48
C GLN A 187 -32.37 6.21 7.74
N ASP A 188 -33.18 6.01 6.68
CA ASP A 188 -34.54 5.48 6.77
C ASP A 188 -34.60 3.94 6.79
N LEU A 189 -33.44 3.25 6.69
CA LEU A 189 -33.42 1.81 6.80
C LEU A 189 -33.65 1.35 8.24
N ASN A 190 -34.41 0.25 8.37
CA ASN A 190 -34.59 -0.44 9.64
C ASN A 190 -33.44 -1.43 9.86
N TRP A 191 -32.50 -1.08 10.73
CA TRP A 191 -31.32 -1.85 11.03
C TRP A 191 -31.66 -3.11 11.84
N LYS A 192 -31.05 -4.25 11.47
CA LYS A 192 -31.30 -5.57 12.06
C LYS A 192 -30.22 -6.01 13.08
N THR A 193 -29.21 -5.20 13.28
CA THR A 193 -28.15 -5.45 14.25
C THR A 193 -27.95 -4.26 15.17
N THR A 194 -27.47 -4.54 16.39
CA THR A 194 -27.16 -3.53 17.39
C THR A 194 -25.67 -3.44 17.68
N TYR A 195 -24.83 -4.17 16.96
CA TYR A 195 -23.39 -4.16 17.22
C TYR A 195 -22.80 -2.75 17.13
N MET A 196 -23.00 -2.07 16.02
CA MET A 196 -22.55 -0.68 15.81
C MET A 196 -23.71 0.30 15.70
N LEU A 197 -24.95 -0.19 15.58
CA LEU A 197 -26.11 0.58 15.15
C LEU A 197 -27.20 0.63 16.20
N THR A 198 -28.03 1.67 16.13
CA THR A 198 -29.26 1.81 16.91
C THR A 198 -30.38 2.35 16.02
N ASN A 199 -31.63 1.91 16.29
CA ASN A 199 -32.83 2.47 15.66
C ASN A 199 -33.53 3.49 16.58
N SER A 200 -33.02 3.73 17.77
CA SER A 200 -33.65 4.59 18.77
C SER A 200 -33.09 6.02 18.81
N ASP A 201 -32.04 6.30 18.05
CA ASP A 201 -31.35 7.58 18.02
C ASP A 201 -31.11 7.99 16.57
N TRP A 202 -31.36 9.28 16.25
CA TRP A 202 -31.12 9.84 14.93
C TRP A 202 -29.68 9.70 14.45
N ARG A 203 -28.71 9.57 15.36
CA ARG A 203 -27.29 9.33 15.05
C ARG A 203 -27.06 7.99 14.37
N THR A 204 -27.98 7.03 14.55
CA THR A 204 -27.96 5.68 13.94
C THR A 204 -26.80 4.79 14.43
N LEU A 205 -25.66 5.37 14.78
CA LEU A 205 -24.51 4.70 15.39
C LEU A 205 -24.64 4.77 16.91
N ASN A 206 -24.27 3.71 17.62
CA ASN A 206 -24.13 3.76 19.06
C ASN A 206 -22.79 4.43 19.48
N GLN A 207 -22.68 4.89 20.72
CA GLN A 207 -21.59 5.78 21.13
C GLN A 207 -20.20 5.19 20.88
N TRP A 208 -19.96 3.93 21.26
CA TRP A 208 -18.63 3.33 21.05
C TRP A 208 -18.22 3.28 19.56
N SER A 209 -19.18 3.10 18.66
CA SER A 209 -18.93 3.11 17.21
C SER A 209 -18.63 4.50 16.70
N ILE A 210 -19.31 5.52 17.22
CA ILE A 210 -19.03 6.93 16.91
C ILE A 210 -17.60 7.26 17.32
N ASP A 211 -17.23 6.93 18.57
CA ASP A 211 -15.89 7.21 19.11
C ASP A 211 -14.80 6.50 18.30
N LEU A 212 -15.01 5.23 17.95
CA LEU A 212 -14.11 4.46 17.11
C LEU A 212 -13.93 5.09 15.72
N LEU A 213 -15.04 5.35 15.02
CA LEU A 213 -15.03 5.81 13.63
C LEU A 213 -14.48 7.23 13.50
N LEU A 214 -14.81 8.14 14.46
CA LEU A 214 -14.23 9.49 14.49
C LEU A 214 -12.72 9.42 14.73
N ARG A 215 -12.27 8.59 15.66
CA ARG A 215 -10.84 8.39 15.90
C ARG A 215 -10.15 7.86 14.65
N TRP A 216 -10.67 6.81 14.03
CA TRP A 216 -10.11 6.26 12.79
C TRP A 216 -10.05 7.29 11.65
N ALA A 217 -11.10 8.10 11.48
CA ALA A 217 -11.13 9.13 10.46
C ALA A 217 -10.11 10.25 10.68
N ARG A 218 -9.75 10.56 11.95
CA ARG A 218 -8.70 11.53 12.29
C ARG A 218 -7.30 10.95 12.12
N GLU A 219 -7.10 9.68 12.52
CA GLU A 219 -5.83 8.96 12.42
C GLU A 219 -5.45 8.66 10.95
N ASP A 220 -6.45 8.51 10.08
CA ASP A 220 -6.29 8.21 8.65
C ASP A 220 -7.05 9.24 7.79
N PRO A 221 -6.42 10.38 7.49
CA PRO A 221 -7.03 11.44 6.67
C PRO A 221 -7.33 10.98 5.24
N VAL A 222 -8.21 11.74 4.56
CA VAL A 222 -8.62 11.46 3.17
C VAL A 222 -7.41 11.38 2.25
N SER A 223 -7.30 10.27 1.56
CA SER A 223 -6.25 10.01 0.59
C SER A 223 -6.63 10.48 -0.83
N GLU A 224 -5.62 10.73 -1.68
CA GLU A 224 -5.85 11.01 -3.11
C GLU A 224 -6.62 9.88 -3.80
N LYS A 225 -6.43 8.63 -3.34
CA LYS A 225 -7.16 7.47 -3.84
C LYS A 225 -8.65 7.53 -3.52
N GLU A 226 -9.03 7.95 -2.31
CA GLU A 226 -10.44 8.14 -1.95
C GLU A 226 -11.09 9.25 -2.78
N ILE A 227 -10.39 10.38 -2.97
CA ILE A 227 -10.87 11.48 -3.83
C ILE A 227 -11.12 10.98 -5.25
N ALA A 228 -10.13 10.31 -5.84
CA ALA A 228 -10.25 9.77 -7.19
C ALA A 228 -11.37 8.72 -7.30
N ARG A 229 -11.57 7.91 -6.26
CA ARG A 229 -12.66 6.94 -6.18
C ARG A 229 -14.03 7.63 -6.10
N ASN A 230 -14.15 8.65 -5.25
CA ASN A 230 -15.36 9.45 -5.11
C ASN A 230 -15.77 10.12 -6.44
N ASP A 231 -14.79 10.72 -7.13
CA ASP A 231 -14.97 11.29 -8.47
C ASP A 231 -15.41 10.24 -9.52
N ALA A 232 -14.84 9.04 -9.43
CA ALA A 232 -15.18 7.96 -10.34
C ALA A 232 -16.61 7.43 -10.09
N ILE A 233 -17.02 7.30 -8.83
CA ILE A 233 -18.35 6.85 -8.45
C ILE A 233 -19.42 7.86 -8.89
N GLU A 234 -19.17 9.17 -8.73
CA GLU A 234 -20.09 10.22 -9.16
C GLU A 234 -20.48 10.06 -10.64
N ARG A 235 -19.52 9.74 -11.52
CA ARG A 235 -19.79 9.53 -12.94
C ARG A 235 -20.80 8.42 -13.23
N TYR A 236 -20.95 7.46 -12.31
CA TYR A 236 -21.85 6.31 -12.47
C TYR A 236 -23.13 6.42 -11.65
N GLN A 237 -23.04 6.98 -10.45
CA GLN A 237 -24.14 7.03 -9.48
C GLN A 237 -24.77 8.41 -9.36
N ASN A 238 -24.16 9.47 -9.89
CA ASN A 238 -24.58 10.88 -9.77
C ASN A 238 -24.67 11.37 -8.31
N ASN A 239 -23.94 10.74 -7.40
CA ASN A 239 -23.75 11.20 -6.04
C ASN A 239 -22.29 11.02 -5.58
N ARG A 240 -21.93 11.73 -4.53
CA ARG A 240 -20.62 11.72 -3.90
C ARG A 240 -20.75 11.29 -2.44
N ASN A 241 -19.68 10.75 -1.86
CA ASN A 241 -19.57 10.64 -0.43
C ASN A 241 -19.13 11.99 0.16
N PRO A 242 -20.03 12.72 0.86
CA PRO A 242 -19.70 14.03 1.41
C PRO A 242 -18.58 14.01 2.46
N PHE A 243 -18.38 12.88 3.14
CA PHE A 243 -17.36 12.72 4.18
C PHE A 243 -15.95 12.50 3.60
N VAL A 244 -15.83 12.24 2.30
CA VAL A 244 -14.56 12.30 1.57
C VAL A 244 -14.25 13.74 1.14
N ASP A 245 -15.23 14.46 0.62
CA ASP A 245 -15.02 15.82 0.13
C ASP A 245 -14.93 16.86 1.25
N ASN A 246 -15.64 16.63 2.36
CA ASN A 246 -15.70 17.50 3.54
C ASN A 246 -15.63 16.63 4.81
N PRO A 247 -14.46 16.12 5.17
CA PRO A 247 -14.33 15.18 6.30
C PRO A 247 -14.73 15.81 7.66
N ASP A 248 -14.68 17.13 7.78
CA ASP A 248 -15.13 17.85 8.96
C ASP A 248 -16.64 17.65 9.26
N LEU A 249 -17.48 17.35 8.26
CA LEU A 249 -18.90 17.06 8.46
C LEU A 249 -19.17 16.01 9.54
N MET A 250 -18.27 15.03 9.72
CA MET A 250 -18.39 14.01 10.75
C MET A 250 -18.42 14.61 12.15
N GLU A 251 -17.64 15.66 12.37
CA GLU A 251 -17.58 16.36 13.67
C GLU A 251 -18.86 17.16 13.96
N TYR A 252 -19.45 17.75 12.93
CA TYR A 252 -20.68 18.53 13.07
C TYR A 252 -21.91 17.64 13.26
N ILE A 253 -21.85 16.38 12.83
CA ILE A 253 -22.98 15.44 12.95
C ILE A 253 -22.82 14.55 14.20
N TRP A 254 -21.62 14.02 14.48
CA TRP A 254 -21.42 13.04 15.56
C TRP A 254 -20.35 13.44 16.58
N GLY A 255 -19.47 14.38 16.24
CA GLY A 255 -18.31 14.73 17.05
C GLY A 255 -18.52 15.98 17.91
N THR A 256 -17.45 16.73 18.07
CA THR A 256 -17.39 17.85 19.02
C THR A 256 -18.10 19.12 18.55
N MET A 257 -18.41 19.19 17.26
CA MET A 257 -19.09 20.34 16.67
C MET A 257 -20.61 20.16 16.56
N VAL A 258 -21.16 19.10 17.17
CA VAL A 258 -22.64 18.91 17.21
C VAL A 258 -23.31 20.13 17.88
N GLY A 259 -24.26 20.71 17.18
CA GLY A 259 -24.92 21.97 17.59
C GLY A 259 -24.33 23.25 17.00
N THR A 260 -23.18 23.16 16.35
CA THR A 260 -22.61 24.27 15.56
C THR A 260 -23.07 24.17 14.11
N GLU A 261 -23.38 25.30 13.47
CA GLU A 261 -23.73 25.36 12.06
C GLU A 261 -22.52 25.06 11.18
N TRP A 262 -22.68 24.14 10.21
CA TRP A 262 -21.67 23.87 9.22
C TRP A 262 -21.69 24.98 8.14
N ASP A 263 -20.57 25.67 7.95
CA ASP A 263 -20.47 26.81 7.03
C ASP A 263 -19.83 26.46 5.67
N GLY A 264 -19.29 25.24 5.55
CA GLY A 264 -18.59 24.77 4.35
C GLY A 264 -17.17 25.32 4.21
N SER A 265 -16.60 25.85 5.26
CA SER A 265 -15.23 26.43 5.24
C SER A 265 -14.13 25.37 5.26
N GLY A 266 -14.47 24.10 5.54
CA GLY A 266 -13.47 23.03 5.72
C GLY A 266 -12.55 23.29 6.90
N THR A 267 -13.10 23.81 8.00
CA THR A 267 -12.33 24.13 9.21
C THR A 267 -11.59 22.89 9.70
N VAL A 268 -10.26 22.97 9.81
CA VAL A 268 -9.48 21.99 10.54
C VAL A 268 -9.93 22.03 11.99
N ILE A 269 -10.78 21.08 12.40
CA ILE A 269 -11.22 20.96 13.78
C ILE A 269 -10.06 20.34 14.54
N PRO A 270 -9.50 21.04 15.54
CA PRO A 270 -8.50 20.42 16.41
C PRO A 270 -9.07 19.16 17.01
N ASP A 271 -8.31 18.07 17.05
CA ASP A 271 -8.69 16.85 17.75
C ASP A 271 -9.08 17.22 19.20
N PRO A 272 -10.34 16.98 19.62
CA PRO A 272 -10.77 17.32 20.97
C PRO A 272 -10.19 16.40 22.05
N ASP A 273 -9.70 15.24 21.61
CA ASP A 273 -8.88 14.37 22.40
C ASP A 273 -7.47 14.46 21.79
N PRO A 274 -6.66 15.47 22.20
CA PRO A 274 -5.26 15.46 21.79
C PRO A 274 -4.76 14.08 22.21
N GLN A 275 -4.41 13.24 21.23
CA GLN A 275 -3.68 12.00 21.49
C GLN A 275 -2.72 12.33 22.63
N PRO A 276 -2.69 11.56 23.72
CA PRO A 276 -1.75 11.86 24.78
C PRO A 276 -0.46 12.24 24.08
N THR A 277 0.10 13.43 24.38
CA THR A 277 1.29 13.97 23.73
C THR A 277 2.49 13.01 23.73
N ASP A 278 2.27 11.82 24.23
CA ASP A 278 3.19 10.73 24.49
C ASP A 278 2.92 9.46 23.64
N VAL A 279 2.06 9.48 22.60
CA VAL A 279 1.89 8.32 21.70
C VAL A 279 3.05 8.26 20.74
N ALA A 280 3.76 7.14 20.79
CA ALA A 280 4.88 6.89 19.88
C ALA A 280 4.43 6.94 18.42
N THR A 281 5.00 7.86 17.67
CA THR A 281 4.65 8.10 16.26
C THR A 281 5.90 8.05 15.39
N LEU A 282 5.88 7.23 14.34
CA LEU A 282 6.93 7.23 13.34
C LEU A 282 6.72 8.39 12.35
N ILE A 283 7.67 9.32 12.30
CA ILE A 283 7.63 10.50 11.42
C ILE A 283 8.23 10.17 10.05
N SER A 284 9.29 9.35 10.03
CA SER A 284 9.94 8.86 8.82
C SER A 284 10.44 7.43 9.04
N PRO A 285 10.23 6.52 8.10
CA PRO A 285 9.42 6.68 6.89
C PRO A 285 7.92 6.72 7.18
N THR A 286 7.15 7.27 6.24
CA THR A 286 5.70 7.23 6.31
C THR A 286 5.16 5.93 5.72
N GLN A 287 3.91 5.58 6.08
CA GLN A 287 3.21 4.42 5.53
C GLN A 287 3.19 4.46 3.99
N GLY A 288 3.53 3.33 3.37
CA GLY A 288 3.52 3.21 1.91
C GLY A 288 4.76 3.74 1.18
N THR A 289 5.76 4.30 1.90
CA THR A 289 7.06 4.65 1.30
C THR A 289 7.62 3.48 0.51
N VAL A 290 8.17 3.75 -0.68
CA VAL A 290 8.81 2.76 -1.55
C VAL A 290 10.29 3.05 -1.64
N LEU A 291 11.14 2.04 -1.40
CA LEU A 291 12.56 2.08 -1.69
C LEU A 291 12.80 1.32 -3.00
N GLU A 292 13.25 2.06 -4.02
CA GLU A 292 13.58 1.51 -5.34
C GLU A 292 15.10 1.35 -5.45
N PHE A 293 15.55 0.09 -5.59
CA PHE A 293 16.98 -0.23 -5.76
C PHE A 293 17.42 -0.18 -7.23
N GLY A 294 16.45 -0.18 -8.17
CA GLY A 294 16.76 -0.30 -9.59
C GLY A 294 17.29 -1.69 -9.97
N ASP A 295 18.08 -1.70 -11.05
CA ASP A 295 18.69 -2.91 -11.60
C ASP A 295 20.01 -3.21 -10.88
N VAL A 296 20.17 -4.43 -10.38
CA VAL A 296 21.38 -4.91 -9.69
C VAL A 296 21.75 -6.26 -10.28
N ALA A 297 23.01 -6.44 -10.67
CA ALA A 297 23.46 -7.70 -11.23
C ALA A 297 23.38 -8.84 -10.20
N VAL A 298 23.01 -10.03 -10.66
CA VAL A 298 23.00 -11.24 -9.79
C VAL A 298 24.41 -11.49 -9.26
N GLY A 299 24.52 -11.60 -7.93
CA GLY A 299 25.79 -11.72 -7.22
C GLY A 299 26.31 -10.41 -6.64
N ASP A 300 25.98 -9.27 -7.23
CA ASP A 300 26.28 -7.93 -6.71
C ASP A 300 25.31 -7.51 -5.60
N SER A 301 25.53 -6.33 -5.05
CA SER A 301 24.62 -5.76 -4.06
C SER A 301 24.51 -4.25 -4.17
N ALA A 302 23.32 -3.73 -3.85
CA ALA A 302 23.06 -2.31 -3.70
C ALA A 302 22.56 -2.02 -2.29
N THR A 303 22.98 -0.90 -1.71
CA THR A 303 22.57 -0.49 -0.36
C THR A 303 21.99 0.92 -0.41
N LEU A 304 20.79 1.09 0.14
CA LEU A 304 20.14 2.37 0.33
C LEU A 304 20.05 2.72 1.82
N THR A 305 20.12 4.01 2.13
CA THR A 305 19.97 4.51 3.50
C THR A 305 18.59 5.11 3.67
N LEU A 306 17.84 4.60 4.65
CA LEU A 306 16.56 5.12 5.07
C LEU A 306 16.70 5.77 6.45
N PHE A 307 16.40 7.06 6.58
CA PHE A 307 16.40 7.71 7.87
C PHE A 307 15.10 7.43 8.62
N VAL A 308 15.21 6.71 9.74
CA VAL A 308 14.09 6.31 10.59
C VAL A 308 14.04 7.23 11.79
N ARG A 309 12.98 8.02 11.89
CA ARG A 309 12.76 9.00 12.95
C ARG A 309 11.33 8.93 13.46
N GLY A 310 11.17 9.13 14.75
CA GLY A 310 9.86 9.21 15.40
C GLY A 310 9.88 10.10 16.63
N GLU A 311 8.77 10.14 17.33
CA GLU A 311 8.59 10.91 18.57
C GLU A 311 7.81 10.07 19.59
N HIS A 312 8.07 10.34 20.89
CA HIS A 312 7.38 9.73 22.02
C HIS A 312 7.54 8.20 22.16
N PHE A 313 8.56 7.62 21.52
CA PHE A 313 8.86 6.21 21.72
C PHE A 313 9.34 5.93 23.15
N SER A 314 8.69 4.98 23.82
CA SER A 314 8.96 4.59 25.21
C SER A 314 9.72 3.26 25.34
N SER A 315 9.81 2.52 24.23
CA SER A 315 10.58 1.28 24.11
C SER A 315 11.14 1.15 22.68
N PRO A 316 12.09 0.23 22.41
CA PRO A 316 12.65 0.07 21.07
C PRO A 316 11.61 -0.27 20.02
N VAL A 317 11.81 0.25 18.79
CA VAL A 317 11.04 -0.12 17.61
C VAL A 317 11.63 -1.38 17.00
N THR A 318 10.77 -2.34 16.67
CA THR A 318 11.15 -3.59 16.02
C THR A 318 10.92 -3.47 14.51
N LEU A 319 11.90 -3.91 13.73
CA LEU A 319 11.86 -3.95 12.28
C LEU A 319 11.83 -5.40 11.81
N LYS A 320 10.91 -5.71 10.90
CA LYS A 320 10.79 -7.03 10.30
C LYS A 320 10.70 -6.90 8.78
N CYS A 321 11.63 -7.54 8.07
CA CYS A 321 11.55 -7.69 6.63
C CYS A 321 10.79 -8.99 6.32
N TYR A 322 9.85 -8.95 5.35
CA TYR A 322 9.02 -10.09 4.99
C TYR A 322 8.46 -9.98 3.56
N LEU A 323 7.67 -10.94 3.12
CA LEU A 323 7.15 -11.21 1.78
C LEU A 323 8.14 -11.92 0.85
N ASN A 324 7.67 -12.24 -0.38
CA ASN A 324 8.26 -13.21 -1.29
C ASN A 324 9.77 -13.03 -1.41
N GLN A 325 10.51 -12.44 -1.81
CA GLN A 325 11.96 -12.41 -1.95
C GLN A 325 12.68 -11.71 -0.78
N TYR A 326 12.10 -11.71 0.43
CA TYR A 326 12.69 -11.01 1.59
C TYR A 326 14.13 -11.46 1.92
N THR A 327 14.52 -12.69 1.56
CA THR A 327 15.87 -13.21 1.78
C THR A 327 16.95 -12.52 0.93
N MET A 328 16.55 -11.85 -0.14
CA MET A 328 17.43 -11.03 -0.97
C MET A 328 17.64 -9.63 -0.40
N PHE A 329 16.86 -9.26 0.63
CA PHE A 329 16.97 -7.98 1.29
C PHE A 329 17.43 -8.18 2.74
N SER A 330 18.35 -7.36 3.20
CA SER A 330 18.84 -7.37 4.58
C SER A 330 18.81 -5.97 5.19
N LEU A 331 18.66 -5.92 6.50
CA LEU A 331 18.64 -4.69 7.29
C LEU A 331 19.87 -4.64 8.18
N SER A 332 20.44 -3.46 8.37
CA SER A 332 21.57 -3.25 9.28
C SER A 332 21.20 -3.48 10.75
N THR A 333 19.91 -3.40 11.09
CA THR A 333 19.36 -3.72 12.41
C THR A 333 17.93 -4.20 12.32
N THR A 334 17.48 -4.95 13.31
CA THR A 334 16.08 -5.35 13.50
C THR A 334 15.41 -4.61 14.66
N SER A 335 16.15 -3.72 15.33
CA SER A 335 15.62 -2.92 16.44
C SER A 335 16.33 -1.57 16.51
N ILE A 336 15.59 -0.50 16.77
CA ILE A 336 16.10 0.86 16.98
C ILE A 336 15.73 1.30 18.39
N ASP A 337 16.71 1.75 19.16
CA ASP A 337 16.50 2.21 20.52
C ASP A 337 15.76 3.54 20.60
N THR A 338 15.19 3.82 21.78
CA THR A 338 14.36 4.99 22.04
C THR A 338 15.12 6.32 21.90
N ALA A 339 16.38 6.35 22.32
CA ALA A 339 17.16 7.59 22.28
C ALA A 339 17.45 8.00 20.82
N THR A 340 17.76 7.03 19.99
CA THR A 340 18.08 7.26 18.58
C THR A 340 16.85 7.59 17.77
N ILE A 341 15.74 6.85 17.93
CA ILE A 341 14.52 7.08 17.14
C ILE A 341 13.84 8.41 17.46
N ASN A 342 13.89 8.84 18.73
CA ASN A 342 13.35 10.12 19.18
C ASN A 342 14.29 11.32 18.87
N SER A 343 15.48 11.08 18.33
CA SER A 343 16.41 12.15 18.01
C SER A 343 16.02 12.85 16.72
N LEU A 344 16.35 14.15 16.59
CA LEU A 344 16.12 14.91 15.35
C LEU A 344 16.89 14.35 14.16
N ALA A 345 18.03 13.70 14.39
CA ALA A 345 18.84 13.08 13.35
C ALA A 345 18.24 11.76 12.85
N GLY A 346 17.48 11.06 13.70
CA GLY A 346 16.96 9.73 13.41
C GLY A 346 18.04 8.65 13.30
N TYR A 347 17.65 7.45 12.90
CA TYR A 347 18.53 6.31 12.67
C TYR A 347 18.76 6.07 11.17
N PRO A 348 20.03 6.04 10.68
CA PRO A 348 20.34 5.73 9.30
C PRO A 348 20.28 4.21 9.05
N LEU A 349 19.10 3.68 8.81
CA LEU A 349 18.89 2.27 8.49
C LEU A 349 19.47 1.96 7.11
N GLN A 350 20.46 1.07 7.06
CA GLN A 350 20.97 0.53 5.81
C GLN A 350 20.10 -0.66 5.39
N VAL A 351 19.57 -0.58 4.18
CA VAL A 351 18.82 -1.67 3.54
C VAL A 351 19.64 -2.12 2.35
N THR A 352 20.06 -3.38 2.34
CA THR A 352 20.88 -3.96 1.26
C THR A 352 20.04 -4.97 0.48
N TYR A 353 20.08 -4.85 -0.83
CA TYR A 353 19.53 -5.81 -1.77
C TYR A 353 20.67 -6.59 -2.43
N LYS A 354 20.56 -7.93 -2.44
CA LYS A 354 21.51 -8.84 -3.10
C LYS A 354 20.71 -9.89 -3.88
N PRO A 355 20.49 -9.72 -5.19
CA PRO A 355 19.75 -10.68 -6.00
C PRO A 355 20.49 -12.01 -6.12
N THR A 356 19.73 -13.10 -6.04
CA THR A 356 20.17 -14.47 -6.31
C THR A 356 19.53 -15.05 -7.57
N SER A 357 18.64 -14.28 -8.23
CA SER A 357 17.96 -14.65 -9.46
C SER A 357 17.62 -13.40 -10.29
N LEU A 358 17.33 -13.60 -11.57
CA LEU A 358 16.87 -12.55 -12.47
C LEU A 358 15.40 -12.19 -12.21
N GLY A 359 14.99 -10.97 -12.58
CA GLY A 359 13.62 -10.49 -12.56
C GLY A 359 13.30 -9.54 -11.41
N GLU A 360 12.03 -9.12 -11.32
CA GLU A 360 11.56 -8.22 -10.27
C GLU A 360 11.49 -8.91 -8.91
N HIS A 361 12.02 -8.25 -7.90
CA HIS A 361 12.01 -8.70 -6.50
C HIS A 361 11.34 -7.66 -5.60
N LYS A 362 10.48 -8.12 -4.70
CA LYS A 362 9.70 -7.27 -3.81
C LYS A 362 9.76 -7.80 -2.38
N ALA A 363 9.88 -6.88 -1.42
CA ALA A 363 9.75 -7.16 0.00
C ALA A 363 9.09 -5.99 0.72
N LYS A 364 8.80 -6.15 2.00
CA LYS A 364 8.29 -5.08 2.88
C LYS A 364 9.09 -5.03 4.17
N ILE A 365 9.28 -3.84 4.71
CA ILE A 365 9.73 -3.63 6.08
C ILE A 365 8.54 -3.17 6.90
N LEU A 366 8.29 -3.83 8.02
CA LEU A 366 7.29 -3.44 9.00
C LEU A 366 8.01 -2.88 10.24
N PHE A 367 7.64 -1.67 10.63
CA PHE A 367 8.04 -1.03 11.87
C PHE A 367 6.91 -1.20 12.88
N SER A 368 7.20 -1.74 14.05
CA SER A 368 6.18 -2.04 15.08
C SER A 368 6.75 -1.93 16.49
N GLY A 369 5.89 -1.87 17.48
CA GLY A 369 6.29 -1.73 18.89
C GLY A 369 6.65 -0.30 19.28
N GLY A 370 7.53 -0.12 20.25
CA GLY A 370 8.00 1.19 20.68
C GLY A 370 6.96 2.05 21.42
N GLY A 371 5.74 1.54 21.64
CA GLY A 371 4.62 2.31 22.14
C GLY A 371 3.65 2.80 21.05
N MET A 372 3.92 2.49 19.77
CA MET A 372 2.97 2.76 18.68
C MET A 372 1.70 1.95 18.86
N THR A 373 0.56 2.55 18.52
CA THR A 373 -0.74 1.86 18.53
C THR A 373 -0.95 0.94 17.33
N GLY A 374 -0.14 1.10 16.27
CA GLY A 374 -0.17 0.33 15.04
C GLY A 374 1.23 -0.02 14.52
N SER A 375 1.34 -0.21 13.22
CA SER A 375 2.61 -0.48 12.56
C SER A 375 2.70 0.32 11.25
N VAL A 376 3.92 0.71 10.86
CA VAL A 376 4.20 1.38 9.60
C VAL A 376 4.88 0.41 8.66
N GLY A 377 4.35 0.27 7.45
CA GLY A 377 4.87 -0.62 6.41
C GLY A 377 5.42 0.16 5.22
N ILE A 378 6.62 -0.19 4.76
CA ILE A 378 7.22 0.33 3.53
C ILE A 378 7.49 -0.79 2.54
N GLN A 379 7.55 -0.47 1.25
CA GLN A 379 7.81 -1.42 0.18
C GLN A 379 9.27 -1.33 -0.28
N LEU A 380 9.83 -2.48 -0.63
CA LEU A 380 11.13 -2.59 -1.29
C LEU A 380 10.90 -3.13 -2.69
N ARG A 381 11.52 -2.52 -3.71
CA ARG A 381 11.46 -2.97 -5.09
C ARG A 381 12.84 -2.94 -5.71
N ALA A 382 13.16 -3.97 -6.48
CA ALA A 382 14.43 -4.11 -7.17
C ALA A 382 14.30 -5.08 -8.34
N THR A 383 15.23 -5.03 -9.30
CA THR A 383 15.32 -5.98 -10.38
C THR A 383 16.70 -6.65 -10.35
N GLY A 384 16.72 -7.98 -10.34
CA GLY A 384 17.94 -8.73 -10.60
C GLY A 384 18.18 -8.81 -12.11
N VAL A 385 19.33 -8.35 -12.57
CA VAL A 385 19.72 -8.39 -13.98
C VAL A 385 20.94 -9.26 -14.19
N GLU A 386 21.23 -9.64 -15.43
CA GLU A 386 22.50 -10.33 -15.75
C GLU A 386 23.69 -9.42 -15.44
N SER A 387 24.77 -10.01 -14.96
CA SER A 387 26.02 -9.27 -14.78
C SER A 387 26.54 -8.86 -16.16
N THR A 388 26.53 -7.57 -16.43
CA THR A 388 27.09 -7.00 -17.66
C THR A 388 28.57 -6.66 -17.49
N THR A 389 29.28 -7.34 -16.60
CA THR A 389 30.74 -7.25 -16.61
C THR A 389 31.17 -7.68 -18.02
N PRO A 390 31.82 -6.83 -18.82
CA PRO A 390 32.35 -7.28 -20.08
C PRO A 390 33.28 -8.46 -19.74
N GLU A 391 33.08 -9.62 -20.36
CA GLU A 391 34.06 -10.67 -20.29
C GLU A 391 35.38 -10.06 -20.76
N LEU A 392 36.30 -9.86 -19.83
CA LEU A 392 37.63 -9.41 -20.15
C LEU A 392 38.30 -10.55 -20.93
N ILE A 393 38.44 -10.36 -22.25
CA ILE A 393 39.11 -11.36 -23.08
C ILE A 393 40.48 -11.70 -22.43
N GLY A 394 40.66 -12.95 -22.08
CA GLY A 394 41.86 -13.42 -21.37
C GLY A 394 41.75 -13.55 -19.86
N ASP A 395 40.66 -13.09 -19.23
CA ASP A 395 40.33 -13.36 -17.81
C ASP A 395 39.64 -14.73 -17.71
N VAL A 396 40.44 -15.78 -17.66
CA VAL A 396 39.94 -17.16 -17.72
C VAL A 396 39.47 -17.64 -16.35
N ASN A 397 39.95 -17.01 -15.26
CA ASN A 397 39.57 -17.36 -13.88
C ASN A 397 38.35 -16.55 -13.39
N GLY A 398 37.94 -15.50 -14.12
CA GLY A 398 36.79 -14.65 -13.80
C GLY A 398 36.99 -13.72 -12.60
N ASP A 399 38.29 -13.40 -12.24
CA ASP A 399 38.56 -12.53 -11.11
C ASP A 399 38.54 -11.02 -11.45
N GLY A 400 38.33 -10.68 -12.72
CA GLY A 400 38.26 -9.32 -13.25
C GLY A 400 39.62 -8.73 -13.61
N ILE A 401 40.71 -9.53 -13.62
CA ILE A 401 42.06 -9.11 -13.94
C ILE A 401 42.67 -10.13 -14.89
N VAL A 402 43.18 -9.68 -16.03
CA VAL A 402 43.98 -10.55 -16.90
C VAL A 402 45.43 -10.53 -16.40
N ASP A 403 45.90 -11.66 -15.86
CA ASP A 403 47.27 -11.77 -15.35
C ASP A 403 47.93 -13.15 -15.64
N VAL A 404 49.04 -13.43 -14.99
CA VAL A 404 49.80 -14.70 -15.16
C VAL A 404 49.00 -15.91 -14.66
N SER A 405 48.01 -15.72 -13.79
CA SER A 405 47.16 -16.79 -13.29
C SER A 405 46.32 -17.38 -14.42
N ASP A 406 45.82 -16.54 -15.32
CA ASP A 406 45.00 -16.94 -16.49
C ASP A 406 45.87 -17.75 -17.46
N VAL A 407 47.06 -17.26 -17.75
CA VAL A 407 48.04 -17.99 -18.60
C VAL A 407 48.32 -19.39 -18.05
N ASN A 408 48.45 -19.53 -16.73
CA ASN A 408 48.68 -20.82 -16.09
C ASN A 408 47.49 -21.78 -16.22
N ILE A 409 46.28 -21.24 -16.17
CA ILE A 409 45.05 -22.04 -16.36
C ILE A 409 44.97 -22.59 -17.80
N ILE A 410 45.18 -21.73 -18.81
CA ILE A 410 45.20 -22.17 -20.21
C ILE A 410 46.29 -23.27 -20.43
N ILE A 411 47.47 -23.09 -19.87
CA ILE A 411 48.55 -24.10 -19.94
C ILE A 411 48.10 -25.42 -19.28
N ASN A 412 47.42 -25.39 -18.14
CA ASN A 412 46.93 -26.60 -17.47
C ASN A 412 45.85 -27.33 -18.28
N VAL A 413 44.95 -26.57 -18.94
CA VAL A 413 43.92 -27.13 -19.87
C VAL A 413 44.64 -27.76 -21.06
N MET A 414 45.56 -27.05 -21.71
CA MET A 414 46.34 -27.52 -22.81
C MET A 414 47.15 -28.81 -22.51
N LEU A 415 47.63 -28.95 -21.28
CA LEU A 415 48.35 -30.14 -20.81
C LEU A 415 47.41 -31.28 -20.34
N GLY A 416 46.11 -31.09 -20.44
CA GLY A 416 45.11 -32.08 -20.03
C GLY A 416 45.01 -32.31 -18.52
N LYS A 417 45.51 -31.37 -17.69
CA LYS A 417 45.39 -31.41 -16.24
C LYS A 417 44.03 -30.96 -15.74
N GLU A 418 43.35 -30.12 -16.53
CA GLU A 418 41.99 -29.65 -16.32
C GLU A 418 41.17 -30.02 -17.54
N THR A 419 39.97 -30.61 -17.33
CA THR A 419 39.17 -31.18 -18.41
C THR A 419 37.70 -30.77 -18.38
N SER A 420 37.30 -29.74 -17.60
CA SER A 420 35.91 -29.28 -17.60
C SER A 420 35.60 -28.60 -18.96
N ILE A 421 34.41 -28.91 -19.52
CA ILE A 421 33.96 -28.37 -20.80
C ILE A 421 33.82 -26.84 -20.73
N GLU A 422 33.38 -26.34 -19.57
CA GLU A 422 33.18 -24.90 -19.33
C GLU A 422 34.52 -24.17 -19.35
N LEU A 423 35.56 -24.74 -18.70
CA LEU A 423 36.89 -24.16 -18.66
C LEU A 423 37.62 -24.24 -20.02
N GLN A 424 37.38 -25.29 -20.80
CA GLN A 424 37.90 -25.39 -22.16
C GLN A 424 37.36 -24.28 -23.07
N ALA A 425 36.07 -23.97 -22.95
CA ALA A 425 35.45 -22.89 -23.73
C ALA A 425 35.97 -21.49 -23.37
N THR A 426 36.27 -21.24 -22.10
CA THR A 426 36.85 -19.96 -21.64
C THR A 426 38.34 -19.83 -21.96
N CYS A 427 39.04 -20.94 -22.16
CA CYS A 427 40.47 -20.97 -22.50
C CYS A 427 40.75 -20.83 -24.02
N ASP A 428 39.76 -21.04 -24.89
CA ASP A 428 39.84 -20.84 -26.33
C ASP A 428 39.68 -19.33 -26.64
N ILE A 429 40.75 -18.59 -26.47
CA ILE A 429 40.75 -17.11 -26.56
C ILE A 429 40.61 -16.62 -28.00
N ASN A 430 41.00 -17.44 -28.97
CA ASN A 430 40.95 -17.10 -30.41
C ASN A 430 39.70 -17.66 -31.12
N GLU A 431 38.86 -18.42 -30.40
CA GLU A 431 37.63 -19.04 -30.88
C GLU A 431 37.82 -20.01 -32.06
N ASP A 432 38.98 -20.71 -32.12
CA ASP A 432 39.27 -21.69 -33.17
C ASP A 432 38.82 -23.12 -32.82
N ASN A 433 38.25 -23.32 -31.64
CA ASN A 433 37.80 -24.57 -31.00
C ASN A 433 38.93 -25.53 -30.56
N GLU A 434 40.17 -25.06 -30.45
CA GLU A 434 41.29 -25.77 -29.93
C GLU A 434 41.95 -24.93 -28.82
N VAL A 435 42.28 -25.52 -27.67
CA VAL A 435 43.04 -24.82 -26.63
C VAL A 435 44.49 -25.18 -26.76
N ASP A 436 45.28 -24.26 -27.36
CA ASP A 436 46.70 -24.50 -27.67
C ASP A 436 47.63 -23.31 -27.30
N VAL A 437 48.83 -23.31 -27.87
CA VAL A 437 49.85 -22.26 -27.60
C VAL A 437 49.40 -20.90 -28.15
N SER A 438 48.46 -20.87 -29.11
CA SER A 438 47.94 -19.62 -29.69
C SER A 438 47.14 -18.85 -28.63
N ASP A 439 46.36 -19.53 -27.79
CA ASP A 439 45.58 -18.91 -26.74
C ASP A 439 46.46 -18.32 -25.66
N VAL A 440 47.47 -19.08 -25.25
CA VAL A 440 48.51 -18.60 -24.35
C VAL A 440 49.17 -17.32 -24.87
N ASN A 441 49.50 -17.30 -26.14
CA ASN A 441 50.12 -16.13 -26.78
C ASN A 441 49.16 -14.95 -26.86
N ASN A 442 47.85 -15.18 -27.07
CA ASN A 442 46.85 -14.14 -27.07
C ASN A 442 46.76 -13.46 -25.73
N VAL A 443 46.66 -14.20 -24.61
CA VAL A 443 46.64 -13.62 -23.25
C VAL A 443 47.96 -12.88 -22.97
N ILE A 444 49.12 -13.44 -23.33
CA ILE A 444 50.41 -12.76 -23.16
C ILE A 444 50.45 -11.45 -23.97
N ASN A 445 49.88 -11.40 -25.16
CA ASN A 445 49.82 -10.17 -25.98
C ASN A 445 48.90 -9.14 -25.31
N ILE A 446 47.75 -9.54 -24.74
CA ILE A 446 46.87 -8.68 -23.94
C ILE A 446 47.65 -8.09 -22.77
N LEU A 447 48.37 -8.92 -22.00
CA LEU A 447 49.17 -8.49 -20.86
C LEU A 447 50.27 -7.50 -21.24
N LEU A 448 50.83 -7.65 -22.44
CA LEU A 448 51.87 -6.75 -22.98
C LEU A 448 51.32 -5.52 -23.67
N GLY A 449 49.98 -5.35 -23.67
CA GLY A 449 49.31 -4.21 -24.37
C GLY A 449 49.51 -4.20 -25.90
N LYS A 450 49.72 -5.37 -26.50
CA LYS A 450 50.01 -5.48 -27.92
C LYS A 450 48.78 -5.72 -28.81
N ASN A 451 47.64 -6.07 -28.20
CA ASN A 451 46.35 -6.22 -28.91
C ASN A 451 45.43 -5.08 -28.40
N GLN A 452 45.25 -4.08 -29.24
CA GLN A 452 44.12 -3.13 -29.22
C GLN A 452 43.33 -3.26 -30.50
#